data_5d9fcd7efd6803015586af792d0e3d28
#
_entry.id   5d9fcd7efd6803015586af792d0e3d28
#
_cell.length_a   1.000
_cell.length_b   1.000
_cell.length_c   1.000
_cell.angle_alpha   90.00
_cell.angle_beta   90.00
_cell.angle_gamma   90.00
#
_symmetry.space_group_name_H-M   'P 1'
#
loop_
_entity.id
_entity.type
_entity.pdbx_description
1 polymer ?
#
loop_
_entity_poly.entity_id
_entity_poly.type
_entity_poly.pdbx_seq_one_letter_code
_entity_poly.pdbx_strand_id
1 'polypeptide(L)'
;YMGLLEIVKNENNDLNKINSLKKFCEVELGKGAIICNDTPGFLGNRIGVYAMQVAMTEAFKMKLSIEEADAVFGRPMGIPKTGVFGLYDLIGIDLMADVLKSFIKELSDKDEFQIVAKEIPLVKKLIDTGYTGRKGKGGFYRMNKSGDQKILEAINLETGDYSICLLYTSDAADEQQR
;
A
#
# COMPACT_ATOMS: atom_id res chain seq x y z
N TYR A 1 -11.66 -12.48 9.44
CA TYR A 1 -11.00 -11.24 9.45
C TYR A 1 -11.12 -10.42 8.18
N MET A 2 -10.51 -10.83 7.04
CA MET A 2 -10.66 -10.12 5.77
C MET A 2 -12.05 -10.36 5.20
N GLY A 3 -12.75 -9.28 4.82
CA GLY A 3 -14.09 -9.35 4.24
C GLY A 3 -14.10 -9.86 2.80
N LEU A 4 -13.09 -9.48 2.00
CA LEU A 4 -12.96 -9.91 0.61
C LEU A 4 -12.37 -11.32 0.49
N LEU A 5 -12.94 -12.13 -0.41
CA LEU A 5 -12.43 -13.41 -0.85
C LEU A 5 -12.48 -13.48 -2.38
N GLU A 6 -11.36 -13.69 -3.02
CA GLU A 6 -11.25 -13.83 -4.47
C GLU A 6 -11.22 -15.31 -4.84
N ILE A 7 -12.12 -15.73 -5.70
CA ILE A 7 -12.19 -17.08 -6.26
C ILE A 7 -11.66 -17.00 -7.69
N VAL A 8 -10.44 -17.43 -7.87
CA VAL A 8 -9.78 -17.39 -9.18
C VAL A 8 -10.23 -18.59 -10.01
N LYS A 9 -10.76 -18.31 -11.19
CA LYS A 9 -11.19 -19.36 -12.14
C LYS A 9 -10.24 -19.44 -13.35
N ASN A 10 -10.10 -20.66 -13.86
CA ASN A 10 -9.44 -20.93 -15.13
C ASN A 10 -10.36 -21.75 -16.05
N GLU A 11 -9.89 -22.05 -17.25
CA GLU A 11 -10.67 -22.76 -18.28
C GLU A 11 -11.09 -24.18 -17.87
N ASN A 12 -10.36 -24.82 -16.94
CA ASN A 12 -10.62 -26.19 -16.50
C ASN A 12 -11.58 -26.27 -15.30
N ASN A 13 -12.02 -25.13 -14.78
CA ASN A 13 -12.91 -25.15 -13.63
C ASN A 13 -14.38 -25.37 -14.03
N ASP A 14 -15.05 -26.23 -13.28
CA ASP A 14 -16.49 -26.42 -13.34
C ASP A 14 -17.20 -25.19 -12.73
N LEU A 15 -17.94 -24.45 -13.55
CA LEU A 15 -18.66 -23.24 -13.12
C LEU A 15 -19.69 -23.50 -12.03
N ASN A 16 -20.32 -24.69 -11.99
CA ASN A 16 -21.28 -25.03 -10.95
C ASN A 16 -20.57 -25.18 -9.60
N LYS A 17 -19.37 -25.77 -9.59
CA LYS A 17 -18.53 -25.87 -8.38
C LYS A 17 -18.06 -24.51 -7.90
N ILE A 18 -17.61 -23.65 -8.83
CA ILE A 18 -17.21 -22.26 -8.52
C ILE A 18 -18.37 -21.49 -7.89
N ASN A 19 -19.57 -21.56 -8.48
CA ASN A 19 -20.75 -20.89 -7.94
C ASN A 19 -21.18 -21.46 -6.57
N SER A 20 -21.09 -22.77 -6.38
CA SER A 20 -21.37 -23.42 -5.09
C SER A 20 -20.37 -22.97 -4.03
N LEU A 21 -19.06 -22.89 -4.37
CA LEU A 21 -18.02 -22.38 -3.49
C LEU A 21 -18.28 -20.91 -3.13
N LYS A 22 -18.63 -20.07 -4.11
CA LYS A 22 -18.99 -18.67 -3.88
C LYS A 22 -20.11 -18.55 -2.87
N LYS A 23 -21.21 -19.30 -3.10
CA LYS A 23 -22.37 -19.30 -2.20
C LYS A 23 -22.00 -19.76 -0.79
N PHE A 24 -21.17 -20.78 -0.65
CA PHE A 24 -20.66 -21.23 0.65
C PHE A 24 -19.87 -20.12 1.35
N CYS A 25 -18.96 -19.45 0.63
CA CYS A 25 -18.16 -18.36 1.20
C CYS A 25 -19.02 -17.17 1.65
N GLU A 26 -20.09 -16.86 0.90
CA GLU A 26 -20.99 -15.75 1.22
C GLU A 26 -21.91 -16.09 2.40
N VAL A 27 -22.53 -17.28 2.38
CA VAL A 27 -23.57 -17.66 3.35
C VAL A 27 -22.96 -18.18 4.66
N GLU A 28 -22.02 -19.12 4.55
CA GLU A 28 -21.48 -19.80 5.73
C GLU A 28 -20.29 -19.05 6.36
N LEU A 29 -19.48 -18.38 5.53
CA LEU A 29 -18.29 -17.66 6.03
C LEU A 29 -18.50 -16.14 6.15
N GLY A 30 -19.63 -15.61 5.70
CA GLY A 30 -19.93 -14.17 5.75
C GLY A 30 -18.93 -13.31 4.97
N LYS A 31 -18.37 -13.83 3.86
CA LYS A 31 -17.39 -13.14 3.02
C LYS A 31 -18.05 -12.46 1.83
N GLY A 32 -17.48 -11.34 1.37
CA GLY A 32 -17.77 -10.82 0.05
C GLY A 32 -16.96 -11.59 -0.99
N ALA A 33 -17.55 -12.63 -1.61
CA ALA A 33 -16.83 -13.48 -2.55
C ALA A 33 -16.99 -12.99 -3.98
N ILE A 34 -15.86 -12.81 -4.68
CA ILE A 34 -15.81 -12.35 -6.06
C ILE A 34 -15.13 -13.41 -6.92
N ILE A 35 -15.70 -13.70 -8.09
CA ILE A 35 -15.08 -14.59 -9.06
C ILE A 35 -14.16 -13.75 -9.96
N CYS A 36 -12.89 -14.09 -9.96
CA CYS A 36 -11.85 -13.41 -10.74
C CYS A 36 -11.30 -14.30 -11.85
N ASN A 37 -10.77 -13.68 -12.90
CA ASN A 37 -9.95 -14.37 -13.87
C ASN A 37 -8.55 -14.60 -13.30
N ASP A 38 -7.85 -15.61 -13.81
CA ASP A 38 -6.44 -15.87 -13.49
C ASP A 38 -5.55 -14.86 -14.25
N THR A 39 -5.49 -13.66 -13.71
CA THR A 39 -4.71 -12.54 -14.24
C THR A 39 -3.78 -11.98 -13.15
N PRO A 40 -2.64 -11.37 -13.51
CA PRO A 40 -1.68 -10.83 -12.55
C PRO A 40 -2.36 -9.89 -11.52
N GLY A 41 -2.23 -10.23 -10.24
CA GLY A 41 -2.79 -9.45 -9.12
C GLY A 41 -4.30 -9.60 -8.91
N PHE A 42 -4.98 -10.46 -9.66
CA PHE A 42 -6.43 -10.70 -9.61
C PHE A 42 -7.24 -9.40 -9.61
N LEU A 43 -8.07 -9.13 -8.60
CA LEU A 43 -8.85 -7.91 -8.48
C LEU A 43 -8.30 -6.98 -7.40
N GLY A 44 -8.15 -7.47 -6.17
CA GLY A 44 -7.79 -6.64 -5.01
C GLY A 44 -6.42 -6.01 -5.15
N ASN A 45 -5.40 -6.80 -5.48
CA ASN A 45 -4.06 -6.27 -5.71
C ASN A 45 -4.00 -5.35 -6.94
N ARG A 46 -4.74 -5.68 -8.01
CA ARG A 46 -4.79 -4.82 -9.20
C ARG A 46 -5.29 -3.42 -8.88
N ILE A 47 -6.41 -3.32 -8.19
CA ILE A 47 -7.00 -2.03 -7.79
C ILE A 47 -6.13 -1.33 -6.74
N GLY A 48 -5.71 -2.08 -5.72
CA GLY A 48 -4.95 -1.51 -4.60
C GLY A 48 -3.59 -0.97 -5.02
N VAL A 49 -2.82 -1.76 -5.77
CA VAL A 49 -1.47 -1.34 -6.24
C VAL A 49 -1.58 -0.19 -7.25
N TYR A 50 -2.58 -0.21 -8.14
CA TYR A 50 -2.84 0.91 -9.04
C TYR A 50 -3.13 2.20 -8.28
N ALA A 51 -4.06 2.16 -7.33
CA ALA A 51 -4.43 3.33 -6.53
C ALA A 51 -3.25 3.87 -5.71
N MET A 52 -2.47 2.98 -5.10
CA MET A 52 -1.27 3.38 -4.34
C MET A 52 -0.21 4.01 -5.23
N GLN A 53 -0.01 3.49 -6.45
CA GLN A 53 0.97 4.01 -7.39
C GLN A 53 0.55 5.39 -7.92
N VAL A 54 -0.73 5.59 -8.23
CA VAL A 54 -1.28 6.90 -8.59
C VAL A 54 -1.07 7.90 -7.45
N ALA A 55 -1.47 7.54 -6.23
CA ALA A 55 -1.36 8.44 -5.08
C ALA A 55 0.09 8.83 -4.79
N MET A 56 1.03 7.87 -4.85
CA MET A 56 2.45 8.16 -4.68
C MET A 56 2.96 9.09 -5.78
N THR A 57 2.64 8.82 -7.04
CA THR A 57 3.06 9.65 -8.17
C THR A 57 2.54 11.08 -8.06
N GLU A 58 1.26 11.24 -7.69
CA GLU A 58 0.67 12.57 -7.52
C GLU A 58 1.25 13.30 -6.29
N ALA A 59 1.55 12.60 -5.19
CA ALA A 59 2.21 13.20 -4.04
C ALA A 59 3.59 13.80 -4.42
N PHE A 60 4.40 13.08 -5.20
CA PHE A 60 5.66 13.61 -5.73
C PHE A 60 5.47 14.80 -6.65
N LYS A 61 4.51 14.71 -7.58
CA LYS A 61 4.23 15.76 -8.56
C LYS A 61 3.71 17.04 -7.92
N MET A 62 2.87 16.92 -6.90
CA MET A 62 2.29 18.03 -6.14
C MET A 62 3.19 18.54 -5.02
N LYS A 63 4.34 17.87 -4.81
CA LYS A 63 5.31 18.19 -3.73
C LYS A 63 4.69 18.13 -2.32
N LEU A 64 3.76 17.20 -2.11
CA LEU A 64 3.17 16.97 -0.80
C LEU A 64 4.18 16.31 0.14
N SER A 65 4.06 16.60 1.42
CA SER A 65 4.69 15.75 2.44
C SER A 65 4.00 14.38 2.48
N ILE A 66 4.67 13.37 3.01
CA ILE A 66 4.06 12.05 3.15
C ILE A 66 2.90 12.05 4.14
N GLU A 67 2.95 12.93 5.15
CA GLU A 67 1.88 13.12 6.12
C GLU A 67 0.62 13.72 5.48
N GLU A 68 0.78 14.74 4.63
CA GLU A 68 -0.33 15.34 3.88
C GLU A 68 -0.96 14.32 2.94
N ALA A 69 -0.14 13.58 2.20
CA ALA A 69 -0.61 12.55 1.29
C ALA A 69 -1.36 11.44 2.04
N ASP A 70 -0.83 10.94 3.17
CA ASP A 70 -1.47 9.89 3.98
C ASP A 70 -2.73 10.40 4.69
N ALA A 71 -2.79 11.67 5.05
CA ALA A 71 -4.00 12.28 5.63
C ALA A 71 -5.16 12.32 4.62
N VAL A 72 -4.86 12.63 3.35
CA VAL A 72 -5.87 12.64 2.27
C VAL A 72 -6.21 11.23 1.82
N PHE A 73 -5.18 10.42 1.53
CA PHE A 73 -5.30 9.05 1.01
C PHE A 73 -5.42 8.01 2.12
N GLY A 74 -6.25 8.29 3.10
CA GLY A 74 -6.49 7.46 4.26
C GLY A 74 -7.98 7.33 4.57
N ARG A 75 -8.35 7.54 5.83
CA ARG A 75 -9.74 7.46 6.31
C ARG A 75 -10.77 8.26 5.49
N PRO A 76 -10.47 9.48 5.02
CA PRO A 76 -11.45 10.25 4.23
C PRO A 76 -11.88 9.56 2.94
N MET A 77 -11.01 8.73 2.36
CA MET A 77 -11.29 7.94 1.15
C MET A 77 -11.75 6.51 1.43
N GLY A 78 -12.03 6.16 2.68
CA GLY A 78 -12.39 4.78 3.06
C GLY A 78 -11.20 3.80 3.02
N ILE A 79 -9.98 4.31 2.95
CA ILE A 79 -8.74 3.54 2.96
C ILE A 79 -8.25 3.40 4.42
N PRO A 80 -7.44 2.38 4.75
CA PRO A 80 -6.92 2.22 6.10
C PRO A 80 -6.20 3.46 6.64
N LYS A 81 -6.25 3.67 7.95
CA LYS A 81 -5.62 4.81 8.66
C LYS A 81 -4.12 5.02 8.31
N THR A 82 -3.46 3.99 7.84
CA THR A 82 -2.04 4.04 7.47
C THR A 82 -1.76 4.99 6.30
N GLY A 83 -2.77 5.34 5.50
CA GLY A 83 -2.54 6.04 4.24
C GLY A 83 -1.75 5.20 3.23
N VAL A 84 -1.16 5.83 2.23
CA VAL A 84 -0.38 5.18 1.17
C VAL A 84 1.04 4.85 1.63
N PHE A 85 1.78 5.84 2.11
CA PHE A 85 3.18 5.67 2.49
C PHE A 85 3.34 4.77 3.71
N GLY A 86 2.46 4.95 4.72
CA GLY A 86 2.43 4.05 5.86
C GLY A 86 2.02 2.61 5.51
N LEU A 87 1.23 2.41 4.44
CA LEU A 87 0.88 1.08 3.92
C LEU A 87 2.06 0.45 3.18
N TYR A 88 2.83 1.21 2.40
CA TYR A 88 4.09 0.73 1.82
C TYR A 88 5.06 0.24 2.90
N ASP A 89 5.20 1.00 3.99
CA ASP A 89 6.06 0.61 5.11
C ASP A 89 5.55 -0.64 5.83
N LEU A 90 4.25 -0.84 5.90
CA LEU A 90 3.63 -2.01 6.54
C LEU A 90 3.83 -3.27 5.70
N ILE A 91 3.62 -3.18 4.39
CA ILE A 91 3.75 -4.31 3.45
C ILE A 91 5.24 -4.65 3.25
N GLY A 92 6.06 -3.65 3.11
CA GLY A 92 7.47 -3.70 2.75
C GLY A 92 7.69 -3.02 1.39
N ILE A 93 8.55 -2.01 1.37
CA ILE A 93 8.87 -1.21 0.18
C ILE A 93 9.51 -2.09 -0.91
N ASP A 94 10.37 -3.02 -0.51
CA ASP A 94 11.00 -4.02 -1.37
C ASP A 94 9.98 -4.95 -2.02
N LEU A 95 9.05 -5.50 -1.23
CA LEU A 95 7.99 -6.35 -1.75
C LEU A 95 7.09 -5.60 -2.73
N MET A 96 6.72 -4.35 -2.40
CA MET A 96 5.93 -3.52 -3.30
C MET A 96 6.65 -3.21 -4.62
N ALA A 97 7.97 -2.98 -4.57
CA ALA A 97 8.78 -2.80 -5.77
C ALA A 97 8.81 -4.05 -6.65
N ASP A 98 8.88 -5.24 -6.05
CA ASP A 98 8.84 -6.50 -6.78
C ASP A 98 7.46 -6.78 -7.40
N VAL A 99 6.37 -6.48 -6.68
CA VAL A 99 5.01 -6.54 -7.22
C VAL A 99 4.85 -5.59 -8.41
N LEU A 100 5.37 -4.36 -8.30
CA LEU A 100 5.35 -3.37 -9.38
C LEU A 100 6.07 -3.90 -10.63
N LYS A 101 7.28 -4.45 -10.47
CA LYS A 101 8.05 -5.06 -11.58
C LYS A 101 7.32 -6.23 -12.22
N SER A 102 6.69 -7.10 -11.40
CA SER A 102 5.89 -8.22 -11.90
C SER A 102 4.72 -7.71 -12.77
N PHE A 103 3.98 -6.71 -12.29
CA PHE A 103 2.87 -6.12 -13.03
C PHE A 103 3.31 -5.47 -14.34
N ILE A 104 4.40 -4.72 -14.34
CA ILE A 104 4.97 -4.11 -15.54
C ILE A 104 5.31 -5.20 -16.59
N LYS A 105 5.87 -6.33 -16.15
CA LYS A 105 6.29 -7.42 -17.03
C LYS A 105 5.13 -8.26 -17.56
N GLU A 106 4.11 -8.50 -16.73
CA GLU A 106 3.07 -9.49 -17.00
C GLU A 106 1.79 -8.89 -17.58
N LEU A 107 1.54 -7.60 -17.34
CA LEU A 107 0.39 -6.91 -17.88
C LEU A 107 0.63 -6.46 -19.33
N SER A 108 -0.45 -6.36 -20.09
CA SER A 108 -0.38 -5.87 -21.48
C SER A 108 0.23 -4.46 -21.55
N ASP A 109 1.00 -4.18 -22.59
CA ASP A 109 1.54 -2.84 -22.86
C ASP A 109 0.45 -1.75 -23.02
N LYS A 110 -0.79 -2.17 -23.30
CA LYS A 110 -1.96 -1.29 -23.39
C LYS A 110 -2.67 -1.08 -22.07
N ASP A 111 -2.25 -1.77 -21.01
CA ASP A 111 -2.84 -1.62 -19.68
C ASP A 111 -2.50 -0.24 -19.10
N GLU A 112 -3.50 0.44 -18.53
CA GLU A 112 -3.29 1.76 -17.93
C GLU A 112 -2.26 1.74 -16.79
N PHE A 113 -2.02 0.58 -16.19
CA PHE A 113 -0.97 0.40 -15.18
C PHE A 113 0.40 0.81 -15.71
N GLN A 114 0.69 0.57 -17.00
CA GLN A 114 1.97 0.94 -17.63
C GLN A 114 2.21 2.46 -17.60
N ILE A 115 1.14 3.27 -17.55
CA ILE A 115 1.24 4.73 -17.49
C ILE A 115 1.65 5.20 -16.10
N VAL A 116 1.12 4.55 -15.05
CA VAL A 116 1.32 4.96 -13.66
C VAL A 116 2.50 4.26 -12.99
N ALA A 117 2.90 3.10 -13.49
CA ALA A 117 4.00 2.30 -12.98
C ALA A 117 5.35 2.92 -13.31
N LYS A 118 5.81 3.82 -12.46
CA LYS A 118 7.10 4.50 -12.60
C LYS A 118 8.04 4.08 -11.48
N GLU A 119 9.28 3.78 -11.83
CA GLU A 119 10.33 3.64 -10.84
C GLU A 119 10.63 5.01 -10.21
N ILE A 120 10.60 5.07 -8.90
CA ILE A 120 10.88 6.27 -8.12
C ILE A 120 12.28 6.14 -7.53
N PRO A 121 13.24 7.02 -7.90
CA PRO A 121 14.62 6.93 -7.44
C PRO A 121 14.77 6.87 -5.91
N LEU A 122 13.93 7.59 -5.18
CA LEU A 122 13.90 7.56 -3.71
C LEU A 122 13.56 6.17 -3.17
N VAL A 123 12.60 5.47 -3.78
CA VAL A 123 12.22 4.10 -3.40
C VAL A 123 13.41 3.15 -3.58
N LYS A 124 14.11 3.24 -4.71
CA LYS A 124 15.33 2.46 -4.95
C LYS A 124 16.39 2.75 -3.90
N LYS A 125 16.68 4.03 -3.61
CA LYS A 125 17.64 4.44 -2.58
C LYS A 125 17.27 3.86 -1.20
N LEU A 126 15.99 3.89 -0.82
CA LEU A 126 15.52 3.32 0.45
C LEU A 126 15.83 1.82 0.53
N ILE A 127 15.50 1.07 -0.51
CA ILE A 127 15.75 -0.39 -0.59
C ILE A 127 17.27 -0.66 -0.48
N ASP A 128 18.09 0.00 -1.31
CA ASP A 128 19.54 -0.19 -1.36
C ASP A 128 20.22 0.10 -0.02
N THR A 129 19.64 0.98 0.81
CA THR A 129 20.17 1.36 2.13
C THR A 129 19.54 0.59 3.29
N GLY A 130 18.61 -0.34 2.99
CA GLY A 130 17.96 -1.20 3.98
C GLY A 130 16.77 -0.57 4.71
N TYR A 131 16.24 0.52 4.17
CA TYR A 131 15.00 1.14 4.63
C TYR A 131 13.80 0.53 3.86
N THR A 132 13.46 -0.70 4.21
CA THR A 132 12.44 -1.49 3.51
C THR A 132 11.06 -1.47 4.18
N GLY A 133 10.84 -0.54 5.11
CA GLY A 133 9.62 -0.41 5.88
C GLY A 133 9.78 -0.92 7.32
N ARG A 134 8.65 -1.28 7.96
CA ARG A 134 8.63 -1.68 9.39
C ARG A 134 9.47 -2.90 9.72
N LYS A 135 9.76 -3.75 8.74
CA LYS A 135 10.61 -4.94 8.90
C LYS A 135 12.11 -4.61 8.83
N GLY A 136 12.46 -3.47 8.26
CA GLY A 136 13.82 -2.98 8.10
C GLY A 136 14.21 -1.92 9.12
N LYS A 137 15.08 -0.99 8.70
CA LYS A 137 15.52 0.14 9.53
C LYS A 137 14.46 1.25 9.66
N GLY A 138 13.32 1.12 9.01
CA GLY A 138 12.29 2.08 8.73
C GLY A 138 12.00 2.11 7.23
N GLY A 139 11.25 3.09 6.76
CA GLY A 139 10.90 3.28 5.37
C GLY A 139 10.60 4.75 5.12
N PHE A 140 9.42 5.06 4.59
CA PHE A 140 8.95 6.45 4.48
C PHE A 140 8.80 7.08 5.87
N TYR A 141 8.38 6.27 6.84
CA TYR A 141 8.43 6.61 8.26
C TYR A 141 9.49 5.76 8.97
N ARG A 142 10.14 6.34 9.96
CA ARG A 142 11.06 5.60 10.82
C ARG A 142 10.95 6.05 12.27
N MET A 143 11.24 5.11 13.19
CA MET A 143 11.36 5.42 14.61
C MET A 143 12.83 5.74 14.94
N ASN A 144 13.11 6.98 15.29
CA ASN A 144 14.40 7.38 15.82
C ASN A 144 14.41 7.29 17.34
N LYS A 145 15.48 6.76 17.92
CA LYS A 145 15.70 6.71 19.36
C LYS A 145 16.66 7.84 19.73
N SER A 146 16.15 8.88 20.36
CA SER A 146 16.96 9.94 20.95
C SER A 146 16.91 9.79 22.48
N GLY A 147 17.92 9.12 23.05
CA GLY A 147 17.89 8.73 24.48
C GLY A 147 16.77 7.73 24.78
N ASP A 148 15.95 8.01 25.79
CA ASP A 148 14.80 7.18 26.18
C ASP A 148 13.52 7.49 25.37
N GLN A 149 13.53 8.52 24.53
CA GLN A 149 12.36 8.90 23.72
C GLN A 149 12.41 8.26 22.34
N LYS A 150 11.25 7.77 21.90
CA LYS A 150 11.03 7.31 20.53
C LYS A 150 10.35 8.42 19.75
N ILE A 151 11.00 8.91 18.72
CA ILE A 151 10.51 9.99 17.86
C ILE A 151 10.16 9.37 16.52
N LEU A 152 8.92 9.55 16.06
CA LEU A 152 8.54 9.19 14.70
C LEU A 152 9.03 10.29 13.75
N GLU A 153 9.77 9.89 12.75
CA GLU A 153 10.26 10.75 11.68
C GLU A 153 9.64 10.35 10.34
N ALA A 154 9.46 11.34 9.49
CA ALA A 154 8.94 11.22 8.14
C ALA A 154 10.00 11.69 7.14
N ILE A 155 10.09 11.01 6.00
CA ILE A 155 11.04 11.37 4.95
C ILE A 155 10.49 12.49 4.08
N ASN A 156 11.33 13.44 3.72
CA ASN A 156 11.02 14.41 2.68
C ASN A 156 11.16 13.77 1.30
N LEU A 157 10.13 13.81 0.48
CA LEU A 157 10.11 13.16 -0.83
C LEU A 157 11.08 13.77 -1.86
N GLU A 158 11.45 15.04 -1.70
CA GLU A 158 12.37 15.72 -2.61
C GLU A 158 13.84 15.52 -2.21
N THR A 159 14.16 15.69 -0.90
CA THR A 159 15.56 15.64 -0.43
C THR A 159 15.97 14.24 0.03
N GLY A 160 15.03 13.44 0.49
CA GLY A 160 15.30 12.15 1.12
C GLY A 160 15.80 12.25 2.56
N ASP A 161 15.68 13.42 3.19
CA ASP A 161 16.04 13.64 4.58
C ASP A 161 14.86 13.36 5.50
N TYR A 162 15.13 12.96 6.73
CA TYR A 162 14.11 12.70 7.73
C TYR A 162 13.94 13.89 8.67
N SER A 163 12.70 14.22 9.00
CA SER A 163 12.33 15.21 10.01
C SER A 163 11.24 14.66 10.93
N ILE A 164 11.01 15.33 12.06
CA ILE A 164 9.98 14.92 13.03
C ILE A 164 8.60 14.91 12.33
N CYS A 165 7.88 13.80 12.46
CA CYS A 165 6.56 13.64 11.88
C CYS A 165 5.54 14.55 12.58
N LEU A 166 4.91 15.44 11.81
CA LEU A 166 3.97 16.45 12.33
C LEU A 166 2.65 15.83 12.84
N LEU A 167 2.20 14.71 12.26
CA LEU A 167 0.96 14.04 12.69
C LEU A 167 1.09 13.40 14.07
N TYR A 168 2.30 12.98 14.45
CA TYR A 168 2.53 12.36 15.77
C TYR A 168 2.41 13.37 16.92
N THR A 169 2.71 14.63 16.66
CA THR A 169 2.62 15.70 17.67
C THR A 169 1.18 16.11 17.97
N SER A 170 0.25 15.98 17.03
CA SER A 170 -1.16 16.31 17.22
C SER A 170 -1.93 15.22 17.95
N ASP A 171 -1.69 13.95 17.65
CA ASP A 171 -2.35 12.81 18.33
C ASP A 171 -1.89 12.67 19.81
N ALA A 172 -0.62 12.96 20.09
CA ALA A 172 -0.11 12.96 21.48
C ALA A 172 -0.69 14.08 22.35
N ALA A 173 -1.06 15.21 21.74
CA ALA A 173 -1.75 16.31 22.44
C ALA A 173 -3.20 15.96 22.79
N ASP A 174 -3.89 15.20 21.92
CA ASP A 174 -5.28 14.76 22.12
C ASP A 174 -5.40 13.64 23.16
N GLU A 175 -4.42 12.74 23.27
CA GLU A 175 -4.41 11.68 24.29
C GLU A 175 -4.12 12.21 25.71
N GLN A 176 -3.44 13.35 25.85
CA GLN A 176 -3.22 13.99 27.16
C GLN A 176 -4.43 14.80 27.65
N GLN A 177 -5.45 15.01 26.82
CA GLN A 177 -6.69 15.72 27.19
C GLN A 177 -7.88 14.79 27.49
N ARG A 178 -7.66 13.47 27.50
CA ARG A 178 -8.65 12.45 27.88
C ARG A 178 -8.22 11.73 29.13
#